data_2c20d8396350ee53a90f00bb4d5be195
#
_entry.id   2c20d8396350ee53a90f00bb4d5be195
#
_cell.length_a   1.000
_cell.length_b   1.000
_cell.length_c   1.000
_cell.angle_alpha   90.00
_cell.angle_beta   90.00
_cell.angle_gamma   90.00
#
_symmetry.space_group_name_H-M   'P 1'
#
loop_
_entity.id
_entity.type
_entity.pdbx_description
1 polymer ?
#
loop_
_entity_poly.entity_id
_entity_poly.type
_entity_poly.pdbx_seq_one_letter_code
_entity_poly.pdbx_strand_id
1 'polypeptide(L)'
;VTIFGESAGGASIYSLLATPMAKSLFHKAISESTWINADNVTDLKNANGFSESAEVLGERAIAAALDLAQVTGPDILSKMRSLSAQEILDLEHGVALIVDGWLYDKAPIEIFEEGSHNNVPIITGYNDGEGLMFIRPDRAPATLSDQRSLRVQQLGNLGVDLVDFYVAEDEGQLFDTEVDYSSDSVFIRASRELALASALTGQQDTYLYVFARNSRDPSQRAAHFMEVPYVFGTLPERAPGEDKELSQLMNDYWVQFAKTGTPNGQGLPVWPRYDLEKQMHQVLDVPISQGATDRKAQLDEMDRYMRARYEAAKH
;
A
#
# COMPACT_ATOMS: atom_id res chain seq x y z
N VAL A 1 9.98 -21.43 0.83
CA VAL A 1 10.19 -20.09 1.41
C VAL A 1 8.93 -19.29 1.24
N THR A 2 8.50 -18.59 2.29
CA THR A 2 7.44 -17.59 2.28
C THR A 2 8.06 -16.26 2.69
N ILE A 3 7.80 -15.22 1.91
CA ILE A 3 8.21 -13.86 2.24
C ILE A 3 6.99 -13.10 2.72
N PHE A 4 7.16 -12.23 3.72
CA PHE A 4 6.06 -11.39 4.21
C PHE A 4 6.60 -10.10 4.84
N GLY A 5 5.76 -9.08 4.89
CA GLY A 5 6.11 -7.79 5.45
C GLY A 5 4.97 -6.81 5.42
N GLU A 6 5.04 -5.83 6.32
CA GLU A 6 4.05 -4.78 6.54
C GLU A 6 4.60 -3.42 6.12
N SER A 7 3.74 -2.53 5.62
CA SER A 7 4.07 -1.16 5.21
C SER A 7 5.19 -1.13 4.17
N ALA A 8 6.37 -0.60 4.50
CA ALA A 8 7.56 -0.66 3.64
C ALA A 8 7.97 -2.11 3.33
N GLY A 9 7.76 -3.05 4.26
CA GLY A 9 7.90 -4.49 4.02
C GLY A 9 6.87 -5.01 3.03
N GLY A 10 5.60 -4.60 3.12
CA GLY A 10 4.54 -4.89 2.16
C GLY A 10 4.86 -4.38 0.76
N ALA A 11 5.39 -3.15 0.67
CA ALA A 11 5.89 -2.58 -0.58
C ALA A 11 7.08 -3.37 -1.15
N SER A 12 7.98 -3.86 -0.28
CA SER A 12 9.09 -4.72 -0.69
C SER A 12 8.59 -6.06 -1.25
N ILE A 13 7.56 -6.65 -0.65
CA ILE A 13 6.92 -7.86 -1.15
C ILE A 13 6.29 -7.63 -2.52
N TYR A 14 5.54 -6.54 -2.68
CA TYR A 14 4.97 -6.13 -3.97
C TYR A 14 6.06 -5.99 -5.04
N SER A 15 7.16 -5.34 -4.70
CA SER A 15 8.33 -5.16 -5.56
C SER A 15 8.98 -6.48 -5.97
N LEU A 16 9.15 -7.42 -5.03
CA LEU A 16 9.69 -8.74 -5.30
C LEU A 16 8.75 -9.61 -6.14
N LEU A 17 7.44 -9.43 -6.00
CA LEU A 17 6.46 -10.07 -6.87
C LEU A 17 6.56 -9.55 -8.32
N ALA A 18 6.83 -8.25 -8.51
CA ALA A 18 6.92 -7.64 -9.83
C ALA A 18 8.22 -7.95 -10.58
N THR A 19 9.37 -8.01 -9.89
CA THR A 19 10.65 -8.17 -10.58
C THR A 19 10.92 -9.59 -11.07
N PRO A 20 11.35 -9.77 -12.34
CA PRO A 20 11.75 -11.08 -12.85
C PRO A 20 13.02 -11.64 -12.17
N MET A 21 13.83 -10.78 -11.54
CA MET A 21 15.05 -11.19 -10.84
C MET A 21 14.77 -12.03 -9.59
N ALA A 22 13.58 -11.91 -9.00
CA ALA A 22 13.15 -12.68 -7.85
C ALA A 22 12.47 -14.01 -8.21
N LYS A 23 12.39 -14.35 -9.50
CA LYS A 23 11.74 -15.57 -9.98
C LYS A 23 12.35 -16.82 -9.32
N SER A 24 11.48 -17.64 -8.74
CA SER A 24 11.85 -18.90 -8.06
C SER A 24 12.65 -18.73 -6.75
N LEU A 25 12.85 -17.52 -6.23
CA LEU A 25 13.51 -17.29 -4.95
C LEU A 25 12.57 -17.51 -3.76
N PHE A 26 11.27 -17.39 -3.97
CA PHE A 26 10.24 -17.65 -2.97
C PHE A 26 9.05 -18.41 -3.59
N HIS A 27 8.19 -18.95 -2.74
CA HIS A 27 7.11 -19.84 -3.13
C HIS A 27 5.72 -19.31 -2.72
N LYS A 28 5.68 -18.33 -1.83
CA LYS A 28 4.46 -17.69 -1.29
C LYS A 28 4.81 -16.30 -0.81
N ALA A 29 3.83 -15.41 -0.81
CA ALA A 29 4.00 -14.03 -0.38
C ALA A 29 2.83 -13.54 0.48
N ILE A 30 3.12 -12.73 1.51
CA ILE A 30 2.12 -12.01 2.29
C ILE A 30 2.51 -10.53 2.27
N SER A 31 1.67 -9.68 1.66
CA SER A 31 1.88 -8.25 1.56
C SER A 31 0.85 -7.53 2.43
N GLU A 32 1.30 -7.01 3.56
CA GLU A 32 0.46 -6.34 4.56
C GLU A 32 0.58 -4.84 4.37
N SER A 33 -0.55 -4.15 4.16
CA SER A 33 -0.64 -2.68 4.02
C SER A 33 0.37 -2.10 3.02
N THR A 34 0.46 -2.70 1.82
CA THR A 34 1.31 -2.15 0.76
C THR A 34 0.80 -0.80 0.28
N TRP A 35 1.73 0.08 -0.12
CA TRP A 35 1.40 1.44 -0.58
C TRP A 35 1.96 1.75 -1.98
N ILE A 36 2.49 0.74 -2.68
CA ILE A 36 2.97 0.95 -4.05
C ILE A 36 1.79 1.20 -4.98
N ASN A 37 1.84 2.34 -5.63
CA ASN A 37 0.85 2.83 -6.58
C ASN A 37 1.56 3.38 -7.82
N ALA A 38 0.81 3.64 -8.88
CA ALA A 38 1.36 4.23 -10.10
C ALA A 38 2.02 5.60 -9.89
N ASP A 39 1.52 6.38 -8.90
CA ASP A 39 1.99 7.74 -8.60
C ASP A 39 3.22 7.82 -7.70
N ASN A 40 3.64 6.72 -7.08
CA ASN A 40 4.87 6.67 -6.27
C ASN A 40 5.99 5.84 -6.92
N VAL A 41 5.87 5.60 -8.21
CA VAL A 41 6.89 4.95 -9.04
C VAL A 41 7.55 6.01 -9.91
N THR A 42 8.87 6.03 -9.94
CA THR A 42 9.68 7.02 -10.68
C THR A 42 10.46 6.30 -11.78
N ASP A 43 10.43 6.83 -13.01
CA ASP A 43 11.32 6.35 -14.07
C ASP A 43 12.73 6.91 -13.87
N LEU A 44 13.75 6.11 -14.18
CA LEU A 44 15.14 6.52 -14.02
C LEU A 44 15.47 7.79 -14.83
N LYS A 45 15.03 7.86 -16.09
CA LYS A 45 15.46 8.89 -17.04
C LYS A 45 14.34 9.83 -17.49
N ASN A 46 13.10 9.43 -17.37
CA ASN A 46 11.97 10.18 -17.89
C ASN A 46 11.07 10.69 -16.75
N ALA A 47 10.56 11.90 -16.90
CA ALA A 47 9.46 12.33 -16.07
C ALA A 47 8.19 11.52 -16.42
N ASN A 48 7.37 11.19 -15.41
CA ASN A 48 6.17 10.38 -15.59
C ASN A 48 4.87 11.12 -15.21
N GLY A 49 4.91 12.45 -15.12
CA GLY A 49 3.79 13.33 -14.77
C GLY A 49 3.38 13.30 -13.29
N PHE A 50 3.89 12.36 -12.50
CA PHE A 50 3.81 12.37 -11.04
C PHE A 50 5.10 12.89 -10.42
N SER A 51 6.23 12.65 -11.07
CA SER A 51 7.55 13.10 -10.63
C SER A 51 8.47 13.39 -11.82
N GLU A 52 9.50 14.18 -11.55
CA GLU A 52 10.67 14.25 -12.44
C GLU A 52 11.39 12.89 -12.44
N SER A 53 12.32 12.69 -13.38
CA SER A 53 13.10 11.45 -13.41
C SER A 53 13.98 11.29 -12.15
N ALA A 54 14.27 10.04 -11.79
CA ALA A 54 15.11 9.75 -10.63
C ALA A 54 16.54 10.34 -10.78
N GLU A 55 17.08 10.40 -12.01
CA GLU A 55 18.36 11.07 -12.27
C GLU A 55 18.30 12.56 -11.93
N VAL A 56 17.26 13.29 -12.36
CA VAL A 56 17.08 14.72 -12.05
C VAL A 56 16.92 14.96 -10.56
N LEU A 57 16.10 14.14 -9.88
CA LEU A 57 15.92 14.23 -8.43
C LEU A 57 17.21 13.97 -7.67
N GLY A 58 17.97 12.94 -8.08
CA GLY A 58 19.27 12.59 -7.51
C GLY A 58 20.32 13.68 -7.73
N GLU A 59 20.42 14.25 -8.95
CA GLU A 59 21.32 15.36 -9.25
C GLU A 59 21.00 16.58 -8.39
N ARG A 60 19.73 16.92 -8.20
CA ARG A 60 19.31 18.04 -7.35
C ARG A 60 19.71 17.81 -5.89
N ALA A 61 19.46 16.62 -5.35
CA ALA A 61 19.83 16.28 -3.98
C ALA A 61 21.35 16.36 -3.75
N ILE A 62 22.15 15.83 -4.68
CA ILE A 62 23.62 15.90 -4.61
C ILE A 62 24.13 17.33 -4.81
N ALA A 63 23.56 18.10 -5.73
CA ALA A 63 23.91 19.50 -5.91
C ALA A 63 23.71 20.29 -4.62
N ALA A 64 22.60 20.10 -3.95
CA ALA A 64 22.31 20.74 -2.66
C ALA A 64 23.30 20.32 -1.56
N ALA A 65 23.60 19.01 -1.44
CA ALA A 65 24.50 18.48 -0.42
C ALA A 65 25.95 18.95 -0.57
N LEU A 66 26.39 19.16 -1.81
CA LEU A 66 27.75 19.53 -2.13
C LEU A 66 27.91 21.02 -2.44
N ASP A 67 26.86 21.84 -2.28
CA ASP A 67 26.83 23.26 -2.65
C ASP A 67 27.34 23.52 -4.07
N LEU A 68 26.81 22.76 -5.03
CA LEU A 68 27.21 22.81 -6.44
C LEU A 68 26.10 23.39 -7.30
N ALA A 69 26.47 24.22 -8.29
CA ALA A 69 25.51 24.67 -9.30
C ALA A 69 25.11 23.56 -10.28
N GLN A 70 25.97 22.58 -10.49
CA GLN A 70 25.73 21.41 -11.36
C GLN A 70 26.51 20.19 -10.87
N VAL A 71 25.92 19.00 -11.00
CA VAL A 71 26.57 17.73 -10.63
C VAL A 71 27.32 17.18 -11.83
N THR A 72 28.46 17.81 -12.15
CA THR A 72 29.31 17.46 -13.30
C THR A 72 30.78 17.47 -12.93
N GLY A 73 31.57 16.75 -13.72
CA GLY A 73 33.04 16.75 -13.58
C GLY A 73 33.62 15.43 -13.05
N PRO A 74 34.92 15.17 -13.29
CA PRO A 74 35.56 13.90 -12.98
C PRO A 74 35.63 13.59 -11.47
N ASP A 75 35.58 14.63 -10.63
CA ASP A 75 35.72 14.46 -9.16
C ASP A 75 34.41 14.27 -8.43
N ILE A 76 33.25 14.29 -9.12
CA ILE A 76 31.93 14.26 -8.48
C ILE A 76 31.72 13.00 -7.61
N LEU A 77 32.12 11.84 -8.14
CA LEU A 77 31.99 10.58 -7.41
C LEU A 77 32.86 10.56 -6.13
N SER A 78 34.05 11.15 -6.18
CA SER A 78 34.94 11.28 -5.02
C SER A 78 34.33 12.21 -3.97
N LYS A 79 33.72 13.32 -4.38
CA LYS A 79 33.02 14.26 -3.48
C LYS A 79 31.82 13.59 -2.84
N MET A 80 30.99 12.88 -3.62
CA MET A 80 29.84 12.12 -3.09
C MET A 80 30.26 11.08 -2.04
N ARG A 81 31.36 10.36 -2.30
CA ARG A 81 31.89 9.36 -1.36
C ARG A 81 32.54 9.99 -0.11
N SER A 82 32.85 11.28 -0.11
CA SER A 82 33.36 12.01 1.07
C SER A 82 32.25 12.49 2.01
N LEU A 83 30.99 12.44 1.60
CA LEU A 83 29.86 12.78 2.45
C LEU A 83 29.81 11.83 3.65
N SER A 84 29.58 12.39 4.83
CA SER A 84 29.32 11.63 6.04
C SER A 84 27.96 10.92 5.98
N ALA A 85 27.75 9.91 6.81
CA ALA A 85 26.45 9.25 6.93
C ALA A 85 25.32 10.24 7.28
N GLN A 86 25.61 11.24 8.13
CA GLN A 86 24.61 12.25 8.51
C GLN A 86 24.24 13.14 7.33
N GLU A 87 25.21 13.62 6.56
CA GLU A 87 24.94 14.42 5.36
C GLU A 87 24.11 13.65 4.33
N ILE A 88 24.32 12.32 4.20
CA ILE A 88 23.51 11.47 3.33
C ILE A 88 22.08 11.31 3.88
N LEU A 89 21.91 11.15 5.20
CA LEU A 89 20.59 11.06 5.83
C LEU A 89 19.79 12.35 5.72
N ASP A 90 20.48 13.49 5.69
CA ASP A 90 19.87 14.82 5.57
C ASP A 90 19.51 15.19 4.11
N LEU A 91 19.85 14.33 3.12
CA LEU A 91 19.44 14.55 1.73
C LEU A 91 17.92 14.44 1.59
N GLU A 92 17.31 15.40 0.92
CA GLU A 92 15.94 15.31 0.46
C GLU A 92 15.87 14.28 -0.69
N HIS A 93 15.37 13.08 -0.42
CA HIS A 93 15.16 12.05 -1.41
C HIS A 93 13.73 11.54 -1.29
N GLY A 94 12.94 11.80 -2.31
CA GLY A 94 11.53 11.41 -2.39
C GLY A 94 11.25 10.27 -3.37
N VAL A 95 12.21 9.36 -3.60
CA VAL A 95 12.07 8.29 -4.58
C VAL A 95 11.81 6.97 -3.87
N ALA A 96 10.62 6.37 -4.10
CA ALA A 96 10.24 5.12 -3.47
C ALA A 96 10.65 3.90 -4.30
N LEU A 97 10.26 3.84 -5.57
CA LEU A 97 10.55 2.77 -6.50
C LEU A 97 11.02 3.36 -7.83
N ILE A 98 12.11 2.83 -8.38
CA ILE A 98 12.68 3.32 -9.65
C ILE A 98 12.54 2.23 -10.71
N VAL A 99 11.91 2.58 -11.83
CA VAL A 99 11.94 1.80 -13.08
C VAL A 99 13.26 2.13 -13.77
N ASP A 100 14.25 1.28 -13.63
CA ASP A 100 15.64 1.50 -14.02
C ASP A 100 16.07 0.72 -15.27
N GLY A 101 15.18 -0.12 -15.80
CA GLY A 101 15.46 -1.00 -16.93
C GLY A 101 16.31 -2.23 -16.58
N TRP A 102 16.66 -2.41 -15.28
CA TRP A 102 17.43 -3.54 -14.79
C TRP A 102 16.64 -4.39 -13.78
N LEU A 103 16.14 -3.78 -12.70
CA LEU A 103 15.27 -4.45 -11.73
C LEU A 103 13.83 -4.51 -12.27
N TYR A 104 13.38 -3.43 -12.90
CA TYR A 104 12.10 -3.31 -13.58
C TYR A 104 12.31 -2.70 -14.96
N ASP A 105 11.79 -3.35 -16.00
CA ASP A 105 11.78 -2.86 -17.38
C ASP A 105 10.57 -1.95 -17.68
N LYS A 106 9.55 -1.99 -16.80
CA LYS A 106 8.34 -1.16 -16.85
C LYS A 106 7.77 -0.98 -15.44
N ALA A 107 6.78 -0.13 -15.30
CA ALA A 107 6.12 0.08 -14.01
C ALA A 107 5.50 -1.22 -13.47
N PRO A 108 5.59 -1.49 -12.15
CA PRO A 108 5.05 -2.71 -11.58
C PRO A 108 3.56 -2.94 -11.87
N ILE A 109 2.76 -1.87 -11.94
CA ILE A 109 1.33 -1.97 -12.33
C ILE A 109 1.17 -2.62 -13.70
N GLU A 110 2.01 -2.27 -14.68
CA GLU A 110 1.97 -2.86 -16.02
C GLU A 110 2.38 -4.35 -15.98
N ILE A 111 3.35 -4.69 -15.14
CA ILE A 111 3.79 -6.09 -14.94
C ILE A 111 2.64 -6.94 -14.38
N PHE A 112 1.89 -6.41 -13.42
CA PHE A 112 0.74 -7.10 -12.85
C PHE A 112 -0.43 -7.21 -13.83
N GLU A 113 -0.75 -6.16 -14.56
CA GLU A 113 -1.83 -6.16 -15.57
C GLU A 113 -1.56 -7.14 -16.71
N GLU A 114 -0.32 -7.27 -17.12
CA GLU A 114 0.09 -8.26 -18.12
C GLU A 114 0.18 -9.69 -17.57
N GLY A 115 0.05 -9.88 -16.25
CA GLY A 115 0.20 -11.18 -15.59
C GLY A 115 1.62 -11.75 -15.67
N SER A 116 2.62 -10.90 -15.88
CA SER A 116 4.03 -11.32 -15.97
C SER A 116 4.78 -11.31 -14.63
N HIS A 117 4.10 -10.99 -13.54
CA HIS A 117 4.63 -11.06 -12.17
C HIS A 117 4.96 -12.50 -11.71
N ASN A 118 5.71 -12.64 -10.63
CA ASN A 118 6.01 -13.92 -10.02
C ASN A 118 4.75 -14.56 -9.44
N ASN A 119 4.24 -15.56 -10.12
CA ASN A 119 2.97 -16.21 -9.83
C ASN A 119 3.08 -17.23 -8.70
N VAL A 120 2.79 -16.82 -7.49
CA VAL A 120 2.77 -17.61 -6.26
C VAL A 120 1.47 -17.36 -5.50
N PRO A 121 1.06 -18.24 -4.57
CA PRO A 121 -0.04 -17.94 -3.66
C PRO A 121 0.24 -16.67 -2.86
N ILE A 122 -0.80 -15.81 -2.71
CA ILE A 122 -0.68 -14.50 -2.06
C ILE A 122 -1.76 -14.32 -0.99
N ILE A 123 -1.35 -13.80 0.18
CA ILE A 123 -2.22 -13.05 1.07
C ILE A 123 -1.85 -11.57 0.92
N THR A 124 -2.84 -10.71 0.79
CA THR A 124 -2.67 -9.25 0.93
C THR A 124 -3.78 -8.69 1.79
N GLY A 125 -3.62 -7.50 2.30
CA GLY A 125 -4.65 -6.88 3.14
C GLY A 125 -4.22 -5.56 3.72
N TYR A 126 -5.10 -5.01 4.54
CA TYR A 126 -4.96 -3.68 5.11
C TYR A 126 -5.75 -3.54 6.41
N ASN A 127 -5.50 -2.46 7.13
CA ASN A 127 -6.28 -2.08 8.31
C ASN A 127 -7.40 -1.12 7.90
N ASP A 128 -8.56 -1.19 8.55
CA ASP A 128 -9.73 -0.39 8.16
C ASP A 128 -9.58 1.12 8.43
N GLY A 129 -8.60 1.52 9.24
CA GLY A 129 -8.27 2.90 9.60
C GLY A 129 -6.85 3.33 9.22
N GLU A 130 -6.28 2.85 8.13
CA GLU A 130 -4.91 3.16 7.67
C GLU A 130 -4.59 4.66 7.67
N GLY A 131 -5.52 5.48 7.21
CA GLY A 131 -5.38 6.93 7.11
C GLY A 131 -5.17 7.65 8.45
N LEU A 132 -5.48 7.01 9.58
CA LEU A 132 -5.18 7.53 10.92
C LEU A 132 -3.68 7.77 11.14
N MET A 133 -2.81 7.15 10.33
CA MET A 133 -1.37 7.41 10.35
C MET A 133 -1.04 8.86 9.92
N PHE A 134 -1.81 9.42 9.00
CA PHE A 134 -1.53 10.72 8.37
C PHE A 134 -2.48 11.82 8.82
N ILE A 135 -3.75 11.47 9.08
CA ILE A 135 -4.81 12.42 9.36
C ILE A 135 -4.93 12.66 10.86
N ARG A 136 -4.91 13.91 11.25
CA ARG A 136 -5.08 14.35 12.64
C ARG A 136 -6.34 15.20 12.75
N PRO A 137 -7.14 15.06 13.83
CA PRO A 137 -8.36 15.83 14.00
C PRO A 137 -8.15 17.36 13.92
N ASP A 138 -7.03 17.85 14.44
CA ASP A 138 -6.67 19.27 14.44
C ASP A 138 -6.24 19.82 13.07
N ARG A 139 -6.12 18.96 12.05
CA ARG A 139 -5.74 19.29 10.68
C ARG A 139 -6.80 18.94 9.64
N ALA A 140 -7.90 18.33 10.05
CA ALA A 140 -9.03 18.07 9.17
C ALA A 140 -9.70 19.41 8.77
N PRO A 141 -10.33 19.47 7.59
CA PRO A 141 -11.12 20.64 7.18
C PRO A 141 -12.16 21.01 8.22
N ALA A 142 -12.36 22.31 8.44
CA ALA A 142 -13.28 22.78 9.46
C ALA A 142 -14.75 22.80 9.02
N THR A 143 -15.00 22.84 7.71
CA THR A 143 -16.34 22.89 7.13
C THR A 143 -16.44 21.97 5.90
N LEU A 144 -17.67 21.61 5.52
CA LEU A 144 -17.96 20.86 4.28
C LEU A 144 -17.44 21.60 3.04
N SER A 145 -17.55 22.92 3.02
CA SER A 145 -17.05 23.77 1.91
C SER A 145 -15.53 23.69 1.79
N ASP A 146 -14.81 23.73 2.92
CA ASP A 146 -13.35 23.63 2.93
C ASP A 146 -12.91 22.25 2.45
N GLN A 147 -13.57 21.18 2.92
CA GLN A 147 -13.28 19.81 2.51
C GLN A 147 -13.52 19.63 1.00
N ARG A 148 -14.67 20.10 0.48
CA ARG A 148 -14.96 20.02 -0.95
C ARG A 148 -13.92 20.78 -1.78
N SER A 149 -13.55 21.97 -1.35
CA SER A 149 -12.56 22.80 -2.04
C SER A 149 -11.20 22.13 -2.06
N LEU A 150 -10.76 21.55 -0.92
CA LEU A 150 -9.54 20.78 -0.81
C LEU A 150 -9.58 19.57 -1.76
N ARG A 151 -10.68 18.81 -1.78
CA ARG A 151 -10.82 17.62 -2.62
C ARG A 151 -10.78 17.95 -4.12
N VAL A 152 -11.48 19.01 -4.53
CA VAL A 152 -11.43 19.51 -5.92
C VAL A 152 -10.00 19.92 -6.31
N GLN A 153 -9.28 20.59 -5.41
CA GLN A 153 -7.89 20.98 -5.65
C GLN A 153 -6.96 19.76 -5.78
N GLN A 154 -7.11 18.75 -4.91
CA GLN A 154 -6.27 17.54 -4.92
C GLN A 154 -6.50 16.67 -6.15
N LEU A 155 -7.77 16.51 -6.54
CA LEU A 155 -8.16 15.59 -7.62
C LEU A 155 -8.12 16.26 -9.01
N GLY A 156 -8.25 17.57 -9.08
CA GLY A 156 -8.25 18.31 -10.34
C GLY A 156 -9.36 17.85 -11.30
N ASN A 157 -9.19 18.16 -12.57
CA ASN A 157 -10.20 17.85 -13.59
C ASN A 157 -10.35 16.33 -13.86
N LEU A 158 -9.29 15.56 -13.67
CA LEU A 158 -9.33 14.11 -13.92
C LEU A 158 -10.10 13.33 -12.87
N GLY A 159 -10.18 13.87 -11.65
CA GLY A 159 -10.84 13.22 -10.51
C GLY A 159 -12.17 13.85 -10.11
N VAL A 160 -12.83 14.60 -10.99
CA VAL A 160 -14.08 15.29 -10.67
C VAL A 160 -15.17 14.32 -10.15
N ASP A 161 -15.24 13.11 -10.72
CA ASP A 161 -16.21 12.09 -10.34
C ASP A 161 -15.89 11.46 -8.96
N LEU A 162 -14.66 11.60 -8.48
CA LEU A 162 -14.27 11.16 -7.13
C LEU A 162 -14.65 12.13 -6.02
N VAL A 163 -14.86 13.40 -6.33
CA VAL A 163 -15.06 14.43 -5.30
C VAL A 163 -16.20 14.05 -4.36
N ASP A 164 -17.33 13.62 -4.91
CA ASP A 164 -18.55 13.34 -4.13
C ASP A 164 -18.42 12.06 -3.26
N PHE A 165 -17.50 11.16 -3.57
CA PHE A 165 -17.21 9.99 -2.72
C PHE A 165 -16.42 10.34 -1.45
N TYR A 166 -15.69 11.47 -1.47
CA TYR A 166 -14.79 11.85 -0.39
C TYR A 166 -15.05 13.25 0.13
N VAL A 167 -16.33 13.64 0.13
CA VAL A 167 -16.85 14.81 0.83
C VAL A 167 -17.92 14.34 1.81
N ALA A 168 -17.79 14.74 3.07
CA ALA A 168 -18.70 14.38 4.13
C ALA A 168 -20.13 14.89 3.88
N GLU A 169 -21.12 14.17 4.35
CA GLU A 169 -22.52 14.60 4.29
C GLU A 169 -22.86 15.64 5.36
N ASP A 170 -22.17 15.57 6.50
CA ASP A 170 -22.29 16.53 7.60
C ASP A 170 -20.92 16.80 8.26
N GLU A 171 -20.86 17.87 9.08
CA GLU A 171 -19.60 18.30 9.72
C GLU A 171 -19.05 17.29 10.74
N GLY A 172 -19.88 16.39 11.28
CA GLY A 172 -19.45 15.34 12.20
C GLY A 172 -18.60 14.26 11.52
N GLN A 173 -18.73 14.12 10.20
CA GLN A 173 -18.03 13.09 9.40
C GLN A 173 -16.75 13.62 8.73
N LEU A 174 -16.42 14.91 8.87
CA LEU A 174 -15.28 15.53 8.17
C LEU A 174 -13.97 14.77 8.41
N PHE A 175 -13.68 14.45 9.65
CA PHE A 175 -12.46 13.73 10.01
C PHE A 175 -12.44 12.33 9.43
N ASP A 176 -13.52 11.57 9.57
CA ASP A 176 -13.61 10.19 9.10
C ASP A 176 -13.51 10.11 7.58
N THR A 177 -14.10 11.06 6.87
CA THR A 177 -14.00 11.15 5.39
C THR A 177 -12.54 11.42 4.94
N GLU A 178 -11.78 12.24 5.67
CA GLU A 178 -10.35 12.43 5.38
C GLU A 178 -9.54 11.15 5.64
N VAL A 179 -9.86 10.44 6.72
CA VAL A 179 -9.24 9.13 7.01
C VAL A 179 -9.57 8.12 5.90
N ASP A 180 -10.83 8.08 5.42
CA ASP A 180 -11.24 7.21 4.32
C ASP A 180 -10.48 7.54 3.02
N TYR A 181 -10.43 8.80 2.64
CA TYR A 181 -9.68 9.20 1.44
C TYR A 181 -8.20 8.81 1.53
N SER A 182 -7.57 9.06 2.67
CA SER A 182 -6.17 8.72 2.89
C SER A 182 -5.95 7.20 2.89
N SER A 183 -6.83 6.44 3.55
CA SER A 183 -6.77 4.97 3.57
C SER A 183 -6.89 4.40 2.15
N ASP A 184 -7.91 4.85 1.41
CA ASP A 184 -8.22 4.33 0.08
C ASP A 184 -7.14 4.69 -0.94
N SER A 185 -6.67 5.95 -0.94
CA SER A 185 -5.69 6.42 -1.91
C SER A 185 -4.30 5.82 -1.72
N VAL A 186 -3.91 5.49 -0.49
CA VAL A 186 -2.56 5.00 -0.19
C VAL A 186 -2.51 3.47 -0.09
N PHE A 187 -3.27 2.87 0.84
CA PHE A 187 -3.08 1.47 1.22
C PHE A 187 -4.14 0.51 0.67
N ILE A 188 -5.43 0.88 0.80
CA ILE A 188 -6.53 -0.04 0.48
C ILE A 188 -6.54 -0.33 -1.01
N ARG A 189 -6.43 0.70 -1.84
CA ARG A 189 -6.36 0.55 -3.29
C ARG A 189 -5.16 -0.31 -3.72
N ALA A 190 -3.96 -0.05 -3.17
CA ALA A 190 -2.75 -0.80 -3.53
C ALA A 190 -2.86 -2.28 -3.17
N SER A 191 -3.37 -2.61 -1.97
CA SER A 191 -3.59 -3.99 -1.54
C SER A 191 -4.67 -4.68 -2.38
N ARG A 192 -5.76 -3.95 -2.72
CA ARG A 192 -6.83 -4.46 -3.60
C ARG A 192 -6.32 -4.68 -5.03
N GLU A 193 -5.54 -3.76 -5.58
CA GLU A 193 -4.94 -3.87 -6.91
C GLU A 193 -4.10 -5.14 -7.02
N LEU A 194 -3.25 -5.41 -6.02
CA LEU A 194 -2.48 -6.65 -5.95
C LEU A 194 -3.38 -7.89 -5.95
N ALA A 195 -4.46 -7.88 -5.17
CA ALA A 195 -5.42 -8.97 -5.12
C ALA A 195 -6.13 -9.19 -6.46
N LEU A 196 -6.60 -8.11 -7.10
CA LEU A 196 -7.28 -8.15 -8.40
C LEU A 196 -6.37 -8.67 -9.50
N ALA A 197 -5.16 -8.12 -9.61
CA ALA A 197 -4.19 -8.52 -10.64
C ALA A 197 -3.78 -9.99 -10.50
N SER A 198 -3.54 -10.45 -9.26
CA SER A 198 -3.21 -11.85 -8.99
C SER A 198 -4.38 -12.79 -9.30
N ALA A 199 -5.62 -12.39 -8.98
CA ALA A 199 -6.82 -13.16 -9.27
C ALA A 199 -7.15 -13.20 -10.78
N LEU A 200 -6.84 -12.13 -11.53
CA LEU A 200 -7.01 -12.08 -12.98
C LEU A 200 -6.16 -13.12 -13.72
N THR A 201 -4.95 -13.39 -13.24
CA THR A 201 -4.09 -14.42 -13.84
C THR A 201 -4.60 -15.83 -13.58
N GLY A 202 -5.40 -16.03 -12.53
CA GLY A 202 -6.12 -17.26 -12.20
C GLY A 202 -5.26 -18.50 -11.94
N GLN A 203 -3.94 -18.33 -11.81
CA GLN A 203 -3.01 -19.48 -11.72
C GLN A 203 -2.73 -19.90 -10.28
N GLN A 204 -2.85 -18.99 -9.32
CA GLN A 204 -2.61 -19.26 -7.90
C GLN A 204 -3.69 -18.63 -7.02
N ASP A 205 -3.80 -19.15 -5.80
CA ASP A 205 -4.80 -18.68 -4.84
C ASP A 205 -4.39 -17.32 -4.25
N THR A 206 -5.34 -16.41 -4.24
CA THR A 206 -5.23 -15.09 -3.63
C THR A 206 -6.23 -14.94 -2.50
N TYR A 207 -5.81 -14.34 -1.40
CA TYR A 207 -6.63 -14.08 -0.22
C TYR A 207 -6.47 -12.62 0.19
N LEU A 208 -7.57 -11.98 0.58
CA LEU A 208 -7.58 -10.60 1.08
C LEU A 208 -8.08 -10.57 2.52
N TYR A 209 -7.47 -9.76 3.38
CA TYR A 209 -8.00 -9.46 4.71
C TYR A 209 -8.25 -7.96 4.91
N VAL A 210 -9.16 -7.68 5.82
CA VAL A 210 -9.33 -6.39 6.47
C VAL A 210 -9.16 -6.59 7.96
N PHE A 211 -8.15 -5.95 8.56
CA PHE A 211 -7.99 -5.97 10.01
C PHE A 211 -8.76 -4.77 10.60
N ALA A 212 -9.75 -5.07 11.44
CA ALA A 212 -10.68 -4.07 11.98
C ALA A 212 -10.65 -4.00 13.52
N ARG A 213 -9.72 -4.71 14.16
CA ARG A 213 -9.67 -4.76 15.62
C ARG A 213 -8.90 -3.59 16.22
N ASN A 214 -9.56 -2.81 17.06
CA ASN A 214 -8.91 -1.86 17.96
C ASN A 214 -9.22 -2.21 19.41
N SER A 215 -8.32 -2.93 20.06
CA SER A 215 -8.48 -3.39 21.43
C SER A 215 -8.44 -2.28 22.49
N ARG A 216 -7.92 -1.10 22.14
CA ARG A 216 -7.87 0.06 23.04
C ARG A 216 -9.21 0.79 23.09
N ASP A 217 -9.86 0.88 21.95
CA ASP A 217 -11.18 1.48 21.78
C ASP A 217 -11.92 0.78 20.64
N PRO A 218 -12.79 -0.20 20.95
CA PRO A 218 -13.54 -0.94 19.91
C PRO A 218 -14.50 -0.08 19.09
N SER A 219 -14.73 1.19 19.46
CA SER A 219 -15.50 2.14 18.64
C SER A 219 -14.63 2.84 17.59
N GLN A 220 -13.32 2.66 17.63
CA GLN A 220 -12.36 3.24 16.70
C GLN A 220 -11.88 2.19 15.71
N ARG A 221 -11.50 2.65 14.53
CA ARG A 221 -10.90 1.82 13.50
C ARG A 221 -9.46 1.40 13.85
N ALA A 222 -8.99 0.32 13.25
CA ALA A 222 -7.62 -0.14 13.40
C ALA A 222 -6.66 0.75 12.57
N ALA A 223 -5.76 1.43 13.23
CA ALA A 223 -4.73 2.24 12.57
C ALA A 223 -3.63 1.36 11.95
N HIS A 224 -2.84 1.95 11.09
CA HIS A 224 -1.67 1.33 10.46
C HIS A 224 -0.77 0.60 11.47
N PHE A 225 -0.27 -0.58 11.12
CA PHE A 225 0.60 -1.43 11.95
C PHE A 225 -0.09 -2.16 13.13
N MET A 226 -1.38 -1.93 13.40
CA MET A 226 -2.03 -2.51 14.58
C MET A 226 -2.20 -4.03 14.52
N GLU A 227 -2.20 -4.64 13.34
CA GLU A 227 -2.30 -6.09 13.13
C GLU A 227 -1.03 -6.85 13.49
N VAL A 228 0.15 -6.22 13.35
CA VAL A 228 1.46 -6.87 13.50
C VAL A 228 1.65 -7.57 14.84
N PRO A 229 1.34 -6.96 16.00
CA PRO A 229 1.40 -7.67 17.27
C PRO A 229 0.50 -8.91 17.35
N TYR A 230 -0.62 -8.94 16.62
CA TYR A 230 -1.50 -10.12 16.54
C TYR A 230 -0.88 -11.22 15.71
N VAL A 231 -0.32 -10.89 14.55
CA VAL A 231 0.39 -11.84 13.67
C VAL A 231 1.53 -12.53 14.41
N PHE A 232 2.32 -11.77 15.18
CA PHE A 232 3.49 -12.31 15.89
C PHE A 232 3.20 -12.83 17.29
N GLY A 233 1.95 -12.75 17.79
CA GLY A 233 1.62 -13.19 19.14
C GLY A 233 2.33 -12.36 20.23
N THR A 234 2.65 -11.10 19.97
CA THR A 234 3.42 -10.22 20.86
C THR A 234 2.55 -9.21 21.60
N LEU A 235 1.26 -9.48 21.71
CA LEU A 235 0.36 -8.67 22.49
C LEU A 235 0.81 -8.59 23.96
N PRO A 236 0.61 -7.44 24.62
CA PRO A 236 0.99 -7.30 26.03
C PRO A 236 0.21 -8.31 26.91
N GLU A 237 0.81 -8.74 28.01
CA GLU A 237 0.21 -9.72 28.93
C GLU A 237 -1.19 -9.31 29.41
N ARG A 238 -1.42 -8.01 29.58
CA ARG A 238 -2.70 -7.41 29.99
C ARG A 238 -3.76 -7.33 28.86
N ALA A 239 -3.44 -7.75 27.63
CA ALA A 239 -4.40 -7.73 26.54
C ALA A 239 -5.64 -8.58 26.88
N PRO A 240 -6.86 -8.17 26.46
CA PRO A 240 -8.08 -8.95 26.63
C PRO A 240 -7.94 -10.39 26.15
N GLY A 241 -8.69 -11.31 26.73
CA GLY A 241 -8.65 -12.73 26.34
C GLY A 241 -9.04 -12.93 24.87
N GLU A 242 -10.07 -12.21 24.43
CA GLU A 242 -10.54 -12.24 23.04
C GLU A 242 -9.49 -11.75 22.02
N ASP A 243 -8.67 -10.76 22.40
CA ASP A 243 -7.56 -10.29 21.54
C ASP A 243 -6.45 -11.34 21.44
N LYS A 244 -6.18 -12.06 22.54
CA LYS A 244 -5.21 -13.17 22.54
C LYS A 244 -5.70 -14.34 21.70
N GLU A 245 -7.00 -14.63 21.73
CA GLU A 245 -7.62 -15.66 20.87
C GLU A 245 -7.55 -15.25 19.40
N LEU A 246 -7.89 -14.00 19.06
CA LEU A 246 -7.73 -13.47 17.71
C LEU A 246 -6.27 -13.53 17.24
N SER A 247 -5.33 -13.12 18.11
CA SER A 247 -3.89 -13.18 17.82
C SER A 247 -3.43 -14.61 17.54
N GLN A 248 -3.91 -15.59 18.30
CA GLN A 248 -3.59 -17.00 18.04
C GLN A 248 -4.13 -17.46 16.68
N LEU A 249 -5.38 -17.11 16.36
CA LEU A 249 -5.98 -17.46 15.06
C LEU A 249 -5.23 -16.78 13.90
N MET A 250 -4.84 -15.52 14.03
CA MET A 250 -4.05 -14.81 13.00
C MET A 250 -2.68 -15.46 12.81
N ASN A 251 -1.96 -15.75 13.89
CA ASN A 251 -0.68 -16.47 13.81
C ASN A 251 -0.85 -17.82 13.12
N ASP A 252 -1.90 -18.57 13.47
CA ASP A 252 -2.19 -19.87 12.87
C ASP A 252 -2.50 -19.75 11.37
N TYR A 253 -3.24 -18.72 10.93
CA TYR A 253 -3.47 -18.43 9.50
C TYR A 253 -2.17 -18.18 8.74
N TRP A 254 -1.29 -17.31 9.27
CA TRP A 254 0.00 -17.00 8.64
C TRP A 254 0.91 -18.22 8.58
N VAL A 255 1.00 -18.99 9.66
CA VAL A 255 1.78 -20.24 9.73
C VAL A 255 1.21 -21.30 8.79
N GLN A 256 -0.11 -21.48 8.74
CA GLN A 256 -0.78 -22.41 7.85
C GLN A 256 -0.52 -22.06 6.39
N PHE A 257 -0.68 -20.79 6.02
CA PHE A 257 -0.38 -20.29 4.68
C PHE A 257 1.11 -20.49 4.34
N ALA A 258 2.01 -20.17 5.25
CA ALA A 258 3.44 -20.37 5.04
C ALA A 258 3.80 -21.83 4.76
N LYS A 259 3.11 -22.78 5.37
CA LYS A 259 3.30 -24.23 5.16
C LYS A 259 2.69 -24.70 3.83
N THR A 260 1.47 -24.30 3.53
CA THR A 260 0.64 -24.97 2.51
C THR A 260 0.29 -24.10 1.29
N GLY A 261 0.34 -22.77 1.39
CA GLY A 261 -0.14 -21.82 0.37
C GLY A 261 -1.63 -21.50 0.50
N THR A 262 -2.31 -22.01 1.54
CA THR A 262 -3.67 -21.62 1.88
C THR A 262 -3.75 -21.30 3.38
N PRO A 263 -4.48 -20.25 3.81
CA PRO A 263 -4.70 -19.98 5.22
C PRO A 263 -5.67 -20.97 5.86
N ASN A 264 -6.43 -21.72 5.04
CA ASN A 264 -7.45 -22.65 5.52
C ASN A 264 -6.82 -23.92 6.10
N GLY A 265 -7.20 -24.27 7.32
CA GLY A 265 -6.71 -25.42 8.06
C GLY A 265 -7.72 -25.94 9.06
N GLN A 266 -7.41 -27.09 9.66
CA GLN A 266 -8.27 -27.69 10.67
C GLN A 266 -8.40 -26.75 11.89
N GLY A 267 -9.64 -26.47 12.28
CA GLY A 267 -9.93 -25.61 13.44
C GLY A 267 -9.90 -24.12 13.17
N LEU A 268 -9.51 -23.69 11.96
CA LEU A 268 -9.54 -22.29 11.57
C LEU A 268 -10.86 -21.94 10.89
N PRO A 269 -11.45 -20.76 11.15
CA PRO A 269 -12.57 -20.24 10.37
C PRO A 269 -12.21 -20.20 8.88
N VAL A 270 -13.16 -20.48 8.00
CA VAL A 270 -12.90 -20.52 6.55
C VAL A 270 -12.62 -19.11 6.06
N TRP A 271 -11.46 -18.92 5.42
CA TRP A 271 -11.07 -17.72 4.72
C TRP A 271 -11.38 -17.87 3.24
N PRO A 272 -12.28 -17.05 2.64
CA PRO A 272 -12.63 -17.17 1.23
C PRO A 272 -11.45 -16.82 0.33
N ARG A 273 -11.36 -17.49 -0.81
CA ARG A 273 -10.48 -17.02 -1.89
C ARG A 273 -11.03 -15.69 -2.41
N TYR A 274 -10.12 -14.80 -2.76
CA TYR A 274 -10.49 -13.57 -3.42
C TYR A 274 -10.98 -13.86 -4.84
N ASP A 275 -12.14 -13.35 -5.18
CA ASP A 275 -12.75 -13.48 -6.50
C ASP A 275 -13.05 -12.11 -7.11
N LEU A 276 -13.09 -12.05 -8.44
CA LEU A 276 -13.25 -10.79 -9.17
C LEU A 276 -14.67 -10.20 -9.08
N GLU A 277 -15.67 -11.04 -8.83
CA GLU A 277 -17.06 -10.61 -8.81
C GLU A 277 -17.46 -10.04 -7.45
N LYS A 278 -17.28 -10.83 -6.40
CA LYS A 278 -17.72 -10.48 -5.04
C LYS A 278 -16.64 -9.77 -4.23
N GLN A 279 -15.37 -9.96 -4.61
CA GLN A 279 -14.22 -9.41 -3.90
C GLN A 279 -14.27 -9.70 -2.40
N MET A 280 -14.53 -10.99 -2.09
CA MET A 280 -14.65 -11.46 -0.71
C MET A 280 -13.33 -11.35 0.04
N HIS A 281 -13.40 -10.96 1.30
CA HIS A 281 -12.26 -10.86 2.19
C HIS A 281 -12.58 -11.42 3.57
N GLN A 282 -11.53 -11.73 4.33
CA GLN A 282 -11.63 -12.08 5.74
C GLN A 282 -11.57 -10.82 6.58
N VAL A 283 -12.56 -10.62 7.45
CA VAL A 283 -12.53 -9.56 8.46
C VAL A 283 -11.91 -10.14 9.73
N LEU A 284 -10.73 -9.62 10.07
CA LEU A 284 -9.97 -9.99 11.25
C LEU A 284 -10.34 -9.06 12.40
N ASP A 285 -11.38 -9.44 13.12
CA ASP A 285 -11.91 -8.80 14.32
C ASP A 285 -12.50 -9.86 15.26
N VAL A 286 -13.16 -9.47 16.31
CA VAL A 286 -13.84 -10.34 17.28
C VAL A 286 -15.36 -10.17 17.14
N PRO A 287 -16.04 -11.16 16.58
CA PRO A 287 -15.54 -12.41 15.99
C PRO A 287 -14.95 -12.22 14.58
N ILE A 288 -14.10 -13.15 14.14
CA ILE A 288 -13.70 -13.25 12.74
C ILE A 288 -14.94 -13.46 11.87
N SER A 289 -15.03 -12.72 10.76
CA SER A 289 -16.14 -12.81 9.82
C SER A 289 -15.67 -12.68 8.37
N GLN A 290 -16.59 -12.76 7.42
CA GLN A 290 -16.33 -12.55 6.01
C GLN A 290 -17.09 -11.32 5.52
N GLY A 291 -16.46 -10.53 4.66
CA GLY A 291 -17.06 -9.37 4.02
C GLY A 291 -16.88 -9.40 2.51
N ALA A 292 -17.68 -8.62 1.83
CA ALA A 292 -17.44 -8.20 0.46
C ALA A 292 -16.99 -6.73 0.48
N THR A 293 -16.29 -6.28 -0.56
CA THR A 293 -15.85 -4.89 -0.65
C THR A 293 -17.06 -3.96 -0.77
N ASP A 294 -17.47 -3.36 0.32
CA ASP A 294 -18.61 -2.46 0.44
C ASP A 294 -18.39 -1.10 -0.25
N ARG A 295 -17.14 -0.61 -0.26
CA ARG A 295 -16.71 0.62 -0.94
C ARG A 295 -16.25 0.42 -2.38
N LYS A 296 -16.75 -0.64 -3.05
CA LYS A 296 -16.30 -1.02 -4.39
C LYS A 296 -16.42 0.11 -5.42
N ALA A 297 -17.53 0.82 -5.43
CA ALA A 297 -17.78 1.88 -6.42
C ALA A 297 -16.75 3.03 -6.32
N GLN A 298 -16.45 3.48 -5.12
CA GLN A 298 -15.45 4.54 -4.89
C GLN A 298 -14.03 4.07 -5.17
N LEU A 299 -13.70 2.81 -4.83
CA LEU A 299 -12.38 2.23 -5.13
C LEU A 299 -12.21 2.02 -6.64
N ASP A 300 -13.24 1.57 -7.36
CA ASP A 300 -13.20 1.45 -8.83
C ASP A 300 -13.03 2.82 -9.50
N GLU A 301 -13.65 3.88 -8.94
CA GLU A 301 -13.44 5.25 -9.44
C GLU A 301 -12.03 5.76 -9.12
N MET A 302 -11.51 5.44 -7.95
CA MET A 302 -10.13 5.77 -7.58
C MET A 302 -9.13 5.10 -8.55
N ASP A 303 -9.33 3.83 -8.88
CA ASP A 303 -8.49 3.11 -9.85
C ASP A 303 -8.56 3.76 -11.24
N ARG A 304 -9.75 4.16 -11.71
CA ARG A 304 -9.92 4.89 -12.98
C ARG A 304 -9.19 6.23 -12.97
N TYR A 305 -9.32 7.00 -11.89
CA TYR A 305 -8.63 8.28 -11.72
C TYR A 305 -7.11 8.11 -11.77
N MET A 306 -6.57 7.16 -11.01
CA MET A 306 -5.12 6.93 -10.96
C MET A 306 -4.59 6.44 -12.32
N ARG A 307 -5.36 5.61 -13.02
CA ARG A 307 -5.02 5.18 -14.38
C ARG A 307 -5.03 6.36 -15.35
N ALA A 308 -6.06 7.21 -15.30
CA ALA A 308 -6.14 8.40 -16.16
C ALA A 308 -4.96 9.35 -15.92
N ARG A 309 -4.54 9.54 -14.66
CA ARG A 309 -3.34 10.31 -14.32
C ARG A 309 -2.08 9.68 -14.91
N TYR A 310 -1.92 8.36 -14.75
CA TYR A 310 -0.77 7.62 -15.28
C TYR A 310 -0.67 7.73 -16.80
N GLU A 311 -1.79 7.57 -17.53
CA GLU A 311 -1.81 7.70 -18.99
C GLU A 311 -1.56 9.15 -19.45
N ALA A 312 -2.15 10.15 -18.75
CA ALA A 312 -1.91 11.56 -19.07
C ALA A 312 -0.44 11.97 -18.88
N ALA A 313 0.28 11.25 -18.05
CA ALA A 313 1.68 11.48 -17.74
C ALA A 313 2.65 10.92 -18.78
N LYS A 314 2.20 10.01 -19.65
CA LYS A 314 3.02 9.42 -20.73
C LYS A 314 3.16 10.31 -21.97
N HIS A 315 2.41 11.44 -22.01
CA HIS A 315 2.33 12.36 -23.13
C HIS A 315 2.74 13.79 -22.76
#